data_d7b29a5b33c9464d7cdda2d054cb4f3f
#
_entry.id   d7b29a5b33c9464d7cdda2d054cb4f3f
#
_cell.length_a   1.000
_cell.length_b   1.000
_cell.length_c   1.000
_cell.angle_alpha   90.00
_cell.angle_beta   90.00
_cell.angle_gamma   90.00
#
_symmetry.space_group_name_H-M   'P 1'
#
loop_
_entity.id
_entity.type
_entity.pdbx_description
1 polymer ?
#
loop_
_entity_poly.entity_id
_entity_poly.type
_entity_poly.pdbx_seq_one_letter_code
_entity_poly.pdbx_strand_id
1 'polypeptide(L)'
;MKRALTLVASLGALALLPLAPGRAQTALEPQVEAGRDLFGIHCSSCHGPEGGGTSLGPSLEGAGAASADFQLRTGRMPLPYPGAPTVRKPPAFDAEEIEALVAYVASLGAGPAIPAVDPEAGSVSAGATLFLDNCAPCHGATANGGAVGGNAFAPSLHPSDPLDLAEAPIVGPGQMPRFSFTDDERDSIVAYVENLKAEGGHGGLDIGGVGPVPEGYVAWALAMVLLVIIVFLIGRKRRGTDET
;
A
#
# COMPACT_ATOMS: atom_id res chain seq x y z
N MET A 1 59.04 13.69 -62.18
CA MET A 1 58.70 14.60 -61.08
C MET A 1 57.64 13.87 -60.19
N LYS A 2 58.10 13.28 -59.10
CA LYS A 2 57.27 12.47 -58.18
C LYS A 2 56.90 13.34 -56.95
N ARG A 3 55.66 13.63 -56.74
CA ARG A 3 55.18 14.27 -55.50
C ARG A 3 54.73 13.20 -54.56
N ALA A 4 55.44 13.05 -53.44
CA ALA A 4 55.05 12.17 -52.31
C ALA A 4 54.01 12.88 -51.51
N LEU A 5 52.86 12.16 -51.23
CA LEU A 5 51.78 12.59 -50.40
C LEU A 5 51.99 11.94 -49.02
N THR A 6 52.38 12.73 -48.05
CA THR A 6 52.50 12.29 -46.63
C THR A 6 51.16 12.38 -45.95
N LEU A 7 50.54 11.23 -45.64
CA LEU A 7 49.36 11.09 -44.78
C LEU A 7 49.83 11.15 -43.32
N VAL A 8 49.43 12.19 -42.60
CA VAL A 8 49.59 12.31 -41.16
C VAL A 8 48.37 11.60 -40.51
N ALA A 9 48.61 10.43 -39.94
CA ALA A 9 47.63 9.73 -39.13
C ALA A 9 47.63 10.32 -37.71
N SER A 10 46.66 11.13 -37.40
CA SER A 10 46.39 11.59 -36.01
C SER A 10 45.63 10.48 -35.24
N LEU A 11 46.36 9.71 -34.43
CA LEU A 11 45.74 8.85 -33.40
C LEU A 11 45.15 9.73 -32.29
N GLY A 12 43.81 9.85 -32.28
CA GLY A 12 43.08 10.38 -31.15
C GLY A 12 43.12 9.39 -30.00
N ALA A 13 43.90 9.68 -28.98
CA ALA A 13 43.82 8.95 -27.69
C ALA A 13 42.50 9.29 -27.02
N LEU A 14 41.53 8.38 -27.12
CA LEU A 14 40.28 8.40 -26.33
C LEU A 14 40.66 8.04 -24.89
N ALA A 15 40.85 9.05 -24.05
CA ALA A 15 41.05 8.86 -22.62
C ALA A 15 39.74 8.28 -22.01
N LEU A 16 39.75 6.99 -21.75
CA LEU A 16 38.75 6.31 -20.87
C LEU A 16 38.95 6.83 -19.45
N LEU A 17 38.21 7.89 -19.11
CA LEU A 17 38.05 8.29 -17.71
C LEU A 17 37.31 7.17 -16.97
N PRO A 18 37.88 6.59 -15.91
CA PRO A 18 37.13 5.65 -15.08
C PRO A 18 35.98 6.41 -14.44
N LEU A 19 34.74 5.99 -14.74
CA LEU A 19 33.58 6.40 -13.94
C LEU A 19 33.85 5.94 -12.50
N ALA A 20 34.14 6.90 -11.62
CA ALA A 20 34.31 6.64 -10.21
C ALA A 20 32.94 6.35 -9.57
N PRO A 21 32.72 5.15 -9.03
CA PRO A 21 31.46 4.82 -8.32
C PRO A 21 31.40 5.42 -6.91
N GLY A 22 32.09 6.52 -6.65
CA GLY A 22 32.50 6.90 -5.31
C GLY A 22 31.54 7.79 -4.51
N ARG A 23 30.46 8.33 -5.07
CA ARG A 23 29.65 9.31 -4.31
C ARG A 23 28.38 8.74 -3.69
N ALA A 24 27.77 7.73 -4.27
CA ALA A 24 26.57 7.11 -3.70
C ALA A 24 26.91 6.19 -2.50
N GLN A 25 28.03 5.49 -2.55
CA GLN A 25 28.45 4.60 -1.47
C GLN A 25 28.91 5.34 -0.21
N THR A 26 29.55 6.51 -0.33
CA THR A 26 30.00 7.29 0.83
C THR A 26 28.88 7.98 1.61
N ALA A 27 27.68 8.12 1.02
CA ALA A 27 26.52 8.69 1.71
C ALA A 27 25.66 7.62 2.43
N LEU A 28 25.70 6.38 1.98
CA LEU A 28 24.94 5.25 2.54
C LEU A 28 25.56 4.71 3.85
N GLU A 29 26.87 4.69 3.97
CA GLU A 29 27.54 4.14 5.17
C GLU A 29 27.17 4.86 6.47
N PRO A 30 27.18 6.21 6.57
CA PRO A 30 26.74 6.91 7.77
C PRO A 30 25.28 6.69 8.13
N GLN A 31 24.40 6.56 7.12
CA GLN A 31 22.98 6.32 7.31
C GLN A 31 22.71 4.90 7.82
N VAL A 32 23.42 3.90 7.29
CA VAL A 32 23.36 2.51 7.78
C VAL A 32 23.87 2.41 9.22
N GLU A 33 24.93 3.15 9.58
CA GLU A 33 25.47 3.15 10.93
C GLU A 33 24.47 3.79 11.93
N ALA A 34 23.91 4.95 11.60
CA ALA A 34 22.85 5.57 12.39
C ALA A 34 21.64 4.63 12.56
N GLY A 35 21.23 3.96 11.49
CA GLY A 35 20.15 2.95 11.53
C GLY A 35 20.50 1.75 12.41
N ARG A 36 21.75 1.32 12.41
CA ARG A 36 22.23 0.24 13.30
C ARG A 36 22.11 0.62 14.77
N ASP A 37 22.51 1.85 15.12
CA ASP A 37 22.41 2.36 16.48
C ASP A 37 20.96 2.43 16.96
N LEU A 38 20.06 2.99 16.14
CA LEU A 38 18.63 3.04 16.42
C LEU A 38 18.03 1.62 16.55
N PHE A 39 18.40 0.71 15.65
CA PHE A 39 17.97 -0.67 15.68
C PHE A 39 18.41 -1.37 16.96
N GLY A 40 19.66 -1.15 17.38
CA GLY A 40 20.21 -1.70 18.63
C GLY A 40 19.40 -1.30 19.86
N ILE A 41 18.89 -0.08 19.89
CA ILE A 41 18.10 0.45 21.01
C ILE A 41 16.64 -0.02 20.97
N HIS A 42 16.00 0.00 19.79
CA HIS A 42 14.55 -0.10 19.67
C HIS A 42 14.03 -1.42 19.11
N CYS A 43 14.87 -2.21 18.40
CA CYS A 43 14.42 -3.35 17.62
C CYS A 43 15.08 -4.66 18.02
N SER A 44 16.34 -4.61 18.49
CA SER A 44 17.20 -5.76 18.76
C SER A 44 16.64 -6.74 19.78
N SER A 45 15.85 -6.25 20.74
CA SER A 45 15.23 -7.08 21.78
C SER A 45 14.27 -8.13 21.21
N CYS A 46 13.60 -7.82 20.10
CA CYS A 46 12.69 -8.74 19.41
C CYS A 46 13.32 -9.37 18.17
N HIS A 47 14.04 -8.61 17.37
CA HIS A 47 14.59 -9.06 16.08
C HIS A 47 16.03 -9.59 16.16
N GLY A 48 16.63 -9.61 17.35
CA GLY A 48 18.03 -10.00 17.57
C GLY A 48 19.01 -8.85 17.29
N PRO A 49 20.24 -8.90 17.84
CA PRO A 49 21.20 -7.79 17.75
C PRO A 49 21.59 -7.41 16.31
N GLU A 50 21.57 -8.36 15.40
CA GLU A 50 21.91 -8.20 13.97
C GLU A 50 20.71 -8.49 13.04
N GLY A 51 19.48 -8.47 13.57
CA GLY A 51 18.28 -8.70 12.78
C GLY A 51 18.03 -10.17 12.41
N GLY A 52 18.77 -11.13 12.98
CA GLY A 52 18.61 -12.56 12.68
C GLY A 52 17.36 -13.22 13.26
N GLY A 53 16.55 -12.47 14.01
CA GLY A 53 15.32 -12.95 14.65
C GLY A 53 15.54 -13.55 16.03
N THR A 54 14.45 -13.73 16.77
CA THR A 54 14.38 -14.41 18.07
C THR A 54 13.04 -15.13 18.20
N SER A 55 12.74 -15.69 19.38
CA SER A 55 11.39 -16.19 19.68
C SER A 55 10.33 -15.09 19.81
N LEU A 56 10.72 -13.81 19.87
CA LEU A 56 9.84 -12.64 20.04
C LEU A 56 9.57 -11.90 18.74
N GLY A 57 10.43 -12.07 17.73
CA GLY A 57 10.28 -11.40 16.43
C GLY A 57 11.01 -12.16 15.31
N PRO A 58 10.52 -12.08 14.08
CA PRO A 58 11.12 -12.79 12.94
C PRO A 58 12.48 -12.21 12.58
N SER A 59 13.27 -12.99 11.79
CA SER A 59 14.45 -12.50 11.11
C SER A 59 14.06 -11.39 10.12
N LEU A 60 14.90 -10.38 10.02
CA LEU A 60 14.80 -9.29 9.04
C LEU A 60 15.76 -9.49 7.86
N GLU A 61 16.52 -10.57 7.85
CA GLU A 61 17.33 -10.96 6.70
C GLU A 61 16.43 -11.15 5.48
N GLY A 62 16.67 -10.37 4.41
CA GLY A 62 15.84 -10.39 3.21
C GLY A 62 14.47 -9.73 3.34
N ALA A 63 14.18 -9.06 4.45
CA ALA A 63 12.95 -8.25 4.58
C ALA A 63 12.90 -7.11 3.56
N GLY A 64 14.05 -6.51 3.26
CA GLY A 64 14.20 -5.45 2.28
C GLY A 64 13.69 -4.08 2.73
N ALA A 65 14.01 -3.07 1.93
CA ALA A 65 13.67 -1.68 2.22
C ALA A 65 12.15 -1.46 2.30
N ALA A 66 11.37 -1.99 1.35
CA ALA A 66 9.92 -1.80 1.32
C ALA A 66 9.22 -2.33 2.58
N SER A 67 9.67 -3.47 3.12
CA SER A 67 9.06 -4.01 4.35
C SER A 67 9.37 -3.14 5.56
N ALA A 68 10.60 -2.65 5.67
CA ALA A 68 10.99 -1.76 6.77
C ALA A 68 10.24 -0.43 6.67
N ASP A 69 10.24 0.21 5.51
CA ASP A 69 9.58 1.48 5.26
C ASP A 69 8.08 1.40 5.59
N PHE A 70 7.38 0.42 5.00
CA PHE A 70 5.96 0.22 5.24
C PHE A 70 5.63 0.06 6.73
N GLN A 71 6.38 -0.77 7.45
CA GLN A 71 6.09 -1.04 8.87
C GLN A 71 6.37 0.18 9.76
N LEU A 72 7.43 0.92 9.47
CA LEU A 72 7.84 2.09 10.25
C LEU A 72 6.96 3.32 9.94
N ARG A 73 6.77 3.68 8.67
CA ARG A 73 5.95 4.83 8.26
C ARG A 73 4.49 4.67 8.66
N THR A 74 3.98 3.46 8.61
CA THR A 74 2.59 3.21 9.03
C THR A 74 2.45 2.98 10.55
N GLY A 75 3.53 3.13 11.31
CA GLY A 75 3.55 2.98 12.77
C GLY A 75 3.20 1.58 13.28
N ARG A 76 3.24 0.57 12.39
CA ARG A 76 3.00 -0.82 12.79
C ARG A 76 4.14 -1.37 13.62
N MET A 77 5.37 -0.90 13.37
CA MET A 77 6.54 -1.15 14.22
C MET A 77 7.04 0.17 14.83
N PRO A 78 7.59 0.12 16.03
CA PRO A 78 7.74 -1.03 16.92
C PRO A 78 6.42 -1.46 17.57
N LEU A 79 6.30 -2.75 17.92
CA LEU A 79 5.19 -3.25 18.71
C LEU A 79 5.38 -2.88 20.19
N PRO A 80 4.30 -2.58 20.95
CA PRO A 80 4.39 -2.30 22.38
C PRO A 80 4.77 -3.53 23.22
N TYR A 81 4.46 -4.73 22.74
CA TYR A 81 4.85 -6.02 23.31
C TYR A 81 4.75 -7.12 22.23
N PRO A 82 5.49 -8.24 22.38
CA PRO A 82 5.42 -9.36 21.44
C PRO A 82 3.99 -9.89 21.28
N GLY A 83 3.55 -10.07 20.04
CA GLY A 83 2.20 -10.55 19.72
C GLY A 83 1.10 -9.47 19.74
N ALA A 84 1.43 -8.21 19.99
CA ALA A 84 0.48 -7.12 19.82
C ALA A 84 -0.02 -7.03 18.37
N PRO A 85 -1.28 -6.62 18.14
CA PRO A 85 -1.80 -6.42 16.78
C PRO A 85 -1.00 -5.36 16.01
N THR A 86 -0.62 -5.68 14.78
CA THR A 86 0.11 -4.77 13.87
C THR A 86 -0.83 -3.78 13.19
N VAL A 87 -1.52 -2.96 13.97
CA VAL A 87 -2.44 -1.94 13.46
C VAL A 87 -1.70 -0.65 13.09
N ARG A 88 -2.25 0.10 12.13
CA ARG A 88 -1.73 1.43 11.78
C ARG A 88 -1.80 2.37 12.99
N LYS A 89 -0.73 3.11 13.23
CA LYS A 89 -0.57 4.14 14.26
C LYS A 89 0.26 5.29 13.69
N PRO A 90 0.34 6.45 14.35
CA PRO A 90 1.36 7.42 14.05
C PRO A 90 2.77 6.78 14.13
N PRO A 91 3.70 7.13 13.22
CA PRO A 91 5.08 6.68 13.28
C PRO A 91 5.71 6.98 14.65
N ALA A 92 6.55 6.08 15.13
CA ALA A 92 7.28 6.25 16.39
C ALA A 92 8.60 7.01 16.21
N PHE A 93 9.06 7.17 14.99
CA PHE A 93 10.32 7.77 14.57
C PHE A 93 10.02 8.90 13.59
N ASP A 94 10.91 9.87 13.51
CA ASP A 94 10.86 10.90 12.49
C ASP A 94 11.34 10.35 11.11
N ALA A 95 11.25 11.18 10.07
CA ALA A 95 11.55 10.74 8.71
C ALA A 95 13.03 10.35 8.53
N GLU A 96 13.96 11.07 9.15
CA GLU A 96 15.41 10.80 9.07
C GLU A 96 15.77 9.49 9.81
N GLU A 97 15.18 9.27 10.97
CA GLU A 97 15.31 8.01 11.72
C GLU A 97 14.73 6.82 10.96
N ILE A 98 13.58 6.99 10.31
CA ILE A 98 12.96 5.94 9.47
C ILE A 98 13.87 5.61 8.29
N GLU A 99 14.38 6.61 7.56
CA GLU A 99 15.31 6.40 6.45
C GLU A 99 16.58 5.65 6.91
N ALA A 100 17.14 5.99 8.06
CA ALA A 100 18.30 5.32 8.64
C ALA A 100 17.98 3.84 8.99
N LEU A 101 16.86 3.58 9.66
CA LEU A 101 16.42 2.23 9.99
C LEU A 101 16.15 1.40 8.73
N VAL A 102 15.53 1.97 7.71
CA VAL A 102 15.28 1.33 6.40
C VAL A 102 16.61 0.97 5.73
N ALA A 103 17.57 1.89 5.70
CA ALA A 103 18.90 1.64 5.12
C ALA A 103 19.63 0.49 5.85
N TYR A 104 19.55 0.46 7.18
CA TYR A 104 20.14 -0.63 7.95
C TYR A 104 19.45 -1.97 7.66
N VAL A 105 18.12 -2.04 7.70
CA VAL A 105 17.38 -3.30 7.41
C VAL A 105 17.63 -3.78 5.99
N ALA A 106 17.69 -2.86 5.01
CA ALA A 106 18.04 -3.19 3.64
C ALA A 106 19.46 -3.77 3.49
N SER A 107 20.39 -3.40 4.38
CA SER A 107 21.75 -3.93 4.39
C SER A 107 21.87 -5.37 4.93
N LEU A 108 20.85 -5.86 5.63
CA LEU A 108 20.85 -7.21 6.22
C LEU A 108 20.66 -8.33 5.20
N GLY A 109 20.27 -8.04 3.99
CA GLY A 109 20.12 -9.02 2.91
C GLY A 109 19.25 -8.54 1.76
N ALA A 110 19.32 -9.25 0.64
CA ALA A 110 18.51 -8.91 -0.53
C ALA A 110 17.01 -9.12 -0.27
N GLY A 111 16.22 -8.08 -0.47
CA GLY A 111 14.77 -8.08 -0.31
C GLY A 111 14.12 -7.05 -1.21
N PRO A 112 12.79 -6.88 -1.16
CA PRO A 112 12.08 -5.94 -2.01
C PRO A 112 12.53 -4.50 -1.74
N ALA A 113 12.80 -3.77 -2.83
CA ALA A 113 13.05 -2.34 -2.79
C ALA A 113 11.74 -1.56 -2.62
N ILE A 114 11.82 -0.34 -2.11
CA ILE A 114 10.71 0.60 -2.11
C ILE A 114 10.30 0.86 -3.57
N PRO A 115 9.04 0.63 -3.96
CA PRO A 115 8.60 0.85 -5.33
C PRO A 115 8.58 2.35 -5.66
N ALA A 116 8.92 2.68 -6.89
CA ALA A 116 8.50 3.95 -7.46
C ALA A 116 6.98 3.90 -7.67
N VAL A 117 6.28 4.99 -7.40
CA VAL A 117 4.81 5.07 -7.51
C VAL A 117 4.45 6.30 -8.33
N ASP A 118 3.76 6.08 -9.44
CA ASP A 118 3.23 7.15 -10.29
C ASP A 118 1.74 6.88 -10.60
N PRO A 119 0.81 7.31 -9.73
CA PRO A 119 -0.61 7.10 -9.98
C PRO A 119 -1.13 7.79 -11.25
N GLU A 120 -0.45 8.84 -11.74
CA GLU A 120 -0.85 9.56 -12.95
C GLU A 120 -0.52 8.74 -14.22
N ALA A 121 0.50 7.88 -14.16
CA ALA A 121 0.80 6.93 -15.22
C ALA A 121 -0.15 5.73 -15.23
N GLY A 122 -0.83 5.45 -14.12
CA GLY A 122 -1.75 4.32 -13.96
C GLY A 122 -3.08 4.49 -14.70
N SER A 123 -3.66 3.39 -15.15
CA SER A 123 -5.00 3.34 -15.74
C SER A 123 -6.06 3.02 -14.68
N VAL A 124 -6.95 3.97 -14.37
CA VAL A 124 -8.05 3.77 -13.40
C VAL A 124 -8.93 2.57 -13.77
N SER A 125 -9.23 2.36 -15.06
CA SER A 125 -10.07 1.23 -15.49
C SER A 125 -9.37 -0.13 -15.37
N ALA A 126 -8.07 -0.21 -15.67
CA ALA A 126 -7.29 -1.42 -15.44
C ALA A 126 -7.13 -1.68 -13.94
N GLY A 127 -6.87 -0.63 -13.16
CA GLY A 127 -6.78 -0.69 -11.71
C GLY A 127 -8.08 -1.16 -11.06
N ALA A 128 -9.24 -0.72 -11.57
CA ALA A 128 -10.54 -1.20 -11.12
C ALA A 128 -10.67 -2.72 -11.27
N THR A 129 -10.30 -3.26 -12.42
CA THR A 129 -10.34 -4.70 -12.67
C THR A 129 -9.42 -5.46 -11.72
N LEU A 130 -8.15 -5.03 -11.63
CA LEU A 130 -7.16 -5.65 -10.74
C LEU A 130 -7.58 -5.58 -9.26
N PHE A 131 -8.12 -4.44 -8.84
CA PHE A 131 -8.59 -4.24 -7.46
C PHE A 131 -9.79 -5.13 -7.12
N LEU A 132 -10.78 -5.18 -8.00
CA LEU A 132 -11.99 -6.00 -7.80
C LEU A 132 -11.65 -7.48 -7.72
N ASP A 133 -10.72 -7.95 -8.54
CA ASP A 133 -10.31 -9.35 -8.58
C ASP A 133 -9.43 -9.78 -7.40
N ASN A 134 -8.56 -8.88 -6.91
CA ASN A 134 -7.51 -9.25 -5.94
C ASN A 134 -7.68 -8.61 -4.55
N CYS A 135 -8.21 -7.39 -4.48
CA CYS A 135 -8.23 -6.59 -3.24
C CYS A 135 -9.62 -6.50 -2.61
N ALA A 136 -10.65 -6.32 -3.43
CA ALA A 136 -12.03 -6.13 -2.98
C ALA A 136 -12.61 -7.28 -2.16
N PRO A 137 -12.24 -8.57 -2.37
CA PRO A 137 -12.72 -9.65 -1.49
C PRO A 137 -12.43 -9.43 0.00
N CYS A 138 -11.35 -8.70 0.30
CA CYS A 138 -10.98 -8.34 1.67
C CYS A 138 -11.28 -6.88 1.99
N HIS A 139 -10.89 -5.94 1.10
CA HIS A 139 -10.98 -4.50 1.36
C HIS A 139 -12.31 -3.86 0.95
N GLY A 140 -13.25 -4.66 0.40
CA GLY A 140 -14.53 -4.16 -0.12
C GLY A 140 -14.38 -3.46 -1.48
N ALA A 141 -15.45 -3.44 -2.28
CA ALA A 141 -15.44 -2.83 -3.61
C ALA A 141 -15.18 -1.30 -3.58
N THR A 142 -15.47 -0.66 -2.45
CA THR A 142 -15.27 0.78 -2.21
C THR A 142 -14.01 1.06 -1.38
N ALA A 143 -13.15 0.08 -1.17
CA ALA A 143 -11.91 0.19 -0.36
C ALA A 143 -12.13 0.60 1.12
N ASN A 144 -13.32 0.47 1.65
CA ASN A 144 -13.65 0.80 3.04
C ASN A 144 -13.22 -0.26 4.06
N GLY A 145 -12.70 -1.40 3.58
CA GLY A 145 -12.36 -2.52 4.44
C GLY A 145 -13.55 -3.34 4.87
N GLY A 146 -13.32 -4.31 5.75
CA GLY A 146 -14.40 -5.16 6.26
C GLY A 146 -13.90 -6.41 6.96
N ALA A 147 -14.84 -7.19 7.50
CA ALA A 147 -14.55 -8.48 8.10
C ALA A 147 -14.22 -9.52 7.01
N VAL A 148 -13.09 -10.23 7.17
CA VAL A 148 -12.56 -11.19 6.18
C VAL A 148 -12.64 -12.64 6.65
N GLY A 149 -13.33 -12.90 7.75
CA GLY A 149 -13.40 -14.22 8.36
C GLY A 149 -12.28 -14.48 9.36
N GLY A 150 -12.34 -15.61 10.09
CA GLY A 150 -11.31 -16.00 11.06
C GLY A 150 -11.02 -14.95 12.14
N ASN A 151 -11.99 -14.09 12.47
CA ASN A 151 -11.85 -12.97 13.40
C ASN A 151 -10.87 -11.88 12.92
N ALA A 152 -10.55 -11.85 11.61
CA ALA A 152 -9.71 -10.84 10.98
C ALA A 152 -10.54 -9.72 10.34
N PHE A 153 -9.94 -8.54 10.25
CA PHE A 153 -10.53 -7.35 9.67
C PHE A 153 -9.53 -6.69 8.71
N ALA A 154 -9.91 -6.53 7.43
CA ALA A 154 -9.14 -5.78 6.48
C ALA A 154 -9.41 -4.28 6.69
N PRO A 155 -8.38 -3.44 6.85
CA PRO A 155 -8.55 -2.02 7.10
C PRO A 155 -9.10 -1.29 5.87
N SER A 156 -9.73 -0.12 6.10
CA SER A 156 -9.99 0.84 5.03
C SER A 156 -8.69 1.30 4.39
N LEU A 157 -8.70 1.47 3.06
CA LEU A 157 -7.57 1.98 2.30
C LEU A 157 -7.64 3.52 2.11
N HIS A 158 -8.75 4.16 2.47
CA HIS A 158 -8.91 5.61 2.34
C HIS A 158 -7.84 6.42 3.09
N PRO A 159 -7.37 6.03 4.30
CA PRO A 159 -6.31 6.75 5.01
C PRO A 159 -4.89 6.47 4.49
N SER A 160 -4.72 5.54 3.54
CA SER A 160 -3.40 5.16 3.02
C SER A 160 -2.93 6.16 1.98
N ASP A 161 -1.64 6.50 1.98
CA ASP A 161 -1.05 7.25 0.88
C ASP A 161 -0.69 6.35 -0.32
N PRO A 162 -0.34 6.92 -1.49
CA PRO A 162 0.01 6.13 -2.68
C PRO A 162 1.13 5.13 -2.45
N LEU A 163 2.15 5.48 -1.67
CA LEU A 163 3.28 4.58 -1.40
C LEU A 163 2.85 3.40 -0.52
N ASP A 164 2.04 3.64 0.52
CA ASP A 164 1.47 2.57 1.35
C ASP A 164 0.67 1.57 0.51
N LEU A 165 -0.11 2.08 -0.46
CA LEU A 165 -0.92 1.24 -1.36
C LEU A 165 -0.06 0.38 -2.28
N ALA A 166 1.08 0.91 -2.73
CA ALA A 166 2.01 0.18 -3.59
C ALA A 166 2.87 -0.83 -2.83
N GLU A 167 3.27 -0.52 -1.59
CA GLU A 167 4.10 -1.39 -0.75
C GLU A 167 3.32 -2.55 -0.14
N ALA A 168 2.07 -2.32 0.29
CA ALA A 168 1.28 -3.34 0.96
C ALA A 168 1.19 -4.68 0.20
N PRO A 169 0.96 -4.72 -1.12
CA PRO A 169 0.98 -5.96 -1.90
C PRO A 169 2.35 -6.66 -1.92
N ILE A 170 3.43 -5.90 -1.90
CA ILE A 170 4.81 -6.43 -1.87
C ILE A 170 5.11 -7.03 -0.50
N VAL A 171 4.72 -6.33 0.55
CA VAL A 171 5.02 -6.68 1.95
C VAL A 171 4.12 -7.80 2.47
N GLY A 172 2.84 -7.78 2.14
CA GLY A 172 1.83 -8.70 2.66
C GLY A 172 1.67 -8.57 4.18
N PRO A 173 1.26 -7.39 4.71
CA PRO A 173 1.22 -7.17 6.15
C PRO A 173 0.18 -8.03 6.85
N GLY A 174 0.56 -8.67 7.95
CA GLY A 174 -0.33 -9.50 8.76
C GLY A 174 -0.85 -10.72 8.00
N GLN A 175 -2.16 -10.78 7.73
CA GLN A 175 -2.80 -11.87 6.98
C GLN A 175 -3.00 -11.55 5.50
N MET A 176 -2.59 -10.38 5.04
CA MET A 176 -2.63 -10.02 3.62
C MET A 176 -1.64 -10.87 2.83
N PRO A 177 -2.04 -11.54 1.74
CA PRO A 177 -1.09 -12.24 0.88
C PRO A 177 -0.17 -11.24 0.15
N ARG A 178 1.00 -11.74 -0.27
CA ARG A 178 1.88 -11.00 -1.18
C ARG A 178 1.41 -11.21 -2.61
N PHE A 179 1.54 -10.16 -3.43
CA PHE A 179 1.19 -10.18 -4.85
C PHE A 179 2.40 -9.78 -5.69
N SER A 180 2.50 -10.38 -6.87
CA SER A 180 3.57 -10.10 -7.82
C SER A 180 3.02 -9.25 -8.98
N PHE A 181 2.63 -8.02 -8.68
CA PHE A 181 2.21 -7.06 -9.71
C PHE A 181 3.43 -6.40 -10.36
N THR A 182 3.33 -6.09 -11.64
CA THR A 182 4.25 -5.20 -12.33
C THR A 182 4.11 -3.76 -11.81
N ASP A 183 5.05 -2.88 -12.17
CA ASP A 183 4.99 -1.47 -11.77
C ASP A 183 3.73 -0.81 -12.34
N ASP A 184 3.41 -1.04 -13.62
CA ASP A 184 2.21 -0.50 -14.28
C ASP A 184 0.90 -0.99 -13.64
N GLU A 185 0.85 -2.26 -13.20
CA GLU A 185 -0.31 -2.81 -12.49
C GLU A 185 -0.47 -2.18 -11.11
N ARG A 186 0.64 -1.96 -10.37
CA ARG A 186 0.60 -1.27 -9.07
C ARG A 186 0.14 0.17 -9.22
N ASP A 187 0.72 0.92 -10.17
CA ASP A 187 0.32 2.29 -10.44
C ASP A 187 -1.16 2.38 -10.81
N SER A 188 -1.66 1.43 -11.60
CA SER A 188 -3.08 1.34 -11.97
C SER A 188 -3.96 1.06 -10.74
N ILE A 189 -3.58 0.13 -9.86
CA ILE A 189 -4.31 -0.14 -8.61
C ILE A 189 -4.33 1.10 -7.72
N VAL A 190 -3.19 1.78 -7.57
CA VAL A 190 -3.09 3.02 -6.78
C VAL A 190 -3.96 4.11 -7.39
N ALA A 191 -3.90 4.32 -8.72
CA ALA A 191 -4.74 5.28 -9.42
C ALA A 191 -6.24 5.03 -9.18
N TYR A 192 -6.67 3.75 -9.19
CA TYR A 192 -8.06 3.42 -8.91
C TYR A 192 -8.46 3.72 -7.47
N VAL A 193 -7.62 3.39 -6.47
CA VAL A 193 -7.92 3.69 -5.06
C VAL A 193 -7.93 5.20 -4.82
N GLU A 194 -7.00 5.96 -5.42
CA GLU A 194 -7.00 7.42 -5.34
C GLU A 194 -8.27 8.02 -5.98
N ASN A 195 -8.73 7.46 -7.11
CA ASN A 195 -10.00 7.83 -7.72
C ASN A 195 -11.20 7.56 -6.79
N LEU A 196 -11.24 6.40 -6.10
CA LEU A 196 -12.28 6.12 -5.10
C LEU A 196 -12.28 7.13 -3.95
N LYS A 197 -11.11 7.59 -3.51
CA LYS A 197 -10.99 8.62 -2.46
C LYS A 197 -11.47 9.99 -2.94
N ALA A 198 -11.17 10.35 -4.20
CA ALA A 198 -11.51 11.64 -4.78
C ALA A 198 -12.99 11.77 -5.12
N GLU A 199 -13.60 10.70 -5.62
CA GLU A 199 -14.98 10.74 -6.10
C GLU A 199 -16.02 10.86 -4.98
N GLY A 200 -15.70 10.45 -3.75
CA GLY A 200 -16.66 10.46 -2.65
C GLY A 200 -17.95 9.69 -2.98
N GLY A 201 -19.00 9.92 -2.24
CA GLY A 201 -20.33 9.36 -2.56
C GLY A 201 -20.92 10.05 -3.80
N HIS A 202 -21.27 9.27 -4.85
CA HIS A 202 -21.85 9.76 -6.11
C HIS A 202 -23.29 10.28 -6.00
N GLY A 203 -23.64 10.88 -4.90
CA GLY A 203 -24.95 11.44 -4.63
C GLY A 203 -25.94 10.41 -4.07
N GLY A 204 -26.99 10.90 -3.44
CA GLY A 204 -27.97 10.12 -2.69
C GLY A 204 -27.68 10.14 -1.19
N LEU A 205 -28.37 9.30 -0.45
CA LEU A 205 -28.13 9.09 0.97
C LEU A 205 -26.97 8.06 1.10
N ASP A 206 -25.74 8.57 1.13
CA ASP A 206 -24.58 7.75 1.40
C ASP A 206 -24.61 7.28 2.86
N ILE A 207 -24.66 5.97 3.07
CA ILE A 207 -24.62 5.34 4.40
C ILE A 207 -23.19 4.99 4.85
N GLY A 208 -22.20 5.77 4.41
CA GLY A 208 -20.81 5.63 4.82
C GLY A 208 -19.97 4.73 3.91
N GLY A 209 -20.32 4.64 2.62
CA GLY A 209 -19.49 3.95 1.62
C GLY A 209 -19.37 2.44 1.81
N VAL A 210 -20.32 1.81 2.51
CA VAL A 210 -20.29 0.35 2.78
C VAL A 210 -20.52 -0.51 1.53
N GLY A 211 -20.77 0.13 0.38
CA GLY A 211 -20.89 -0.50 -0.92
C GLY A 211 -22.34 -0.72 -1.37
N PRO A 212 -22.54 -1.12 -2.63
CA PRO A 212 -23.84 -1.11 -3.30
C PRO A 212 -24.84 -2.13 -2.71
N VAL A 213 -24.36 -3.21 -2.11
CA VAL A 213 -25.26 -4.25 -1.59
C VAL A 213 -26.03 -3.79 -0.36
N PRO A 214 -25.40 -3.29 0.73
CA PRO A 214 -26.09 -2.72 1.86
C PRO A 214 -26.99 -1.54 1.50
N GLU A 215 -26.54 -0.66 0.62
CA GLU A 215 -27.32 0.47 0.10
C GLU A 215 -28.58 0.01 -0.64
N GLY A 216 -28.44 -1.04 -1.46
CA GLY A 216 -29.56 -1.68 -2.15
C GLY A 216 -30.58 -2.27 -1.17
N TYR A 217 -30.16 -2.88 -0.08
CA TYR A 217 -31.06 -3.39 0.95
C TYR A 217 -31.86 -2.28 1.63
N VAL A 218 -31.23 -1.15 1.95
CA VAL A 218 -31.93 0.01 2.54
C VAL A 218 -32.97 0.57 1.56
N ALA A 219 -32.60 0.78 0.31
CA ALA A 219 -33.52 1.25 -0.72
C ALA A 219 -34.69 0.28 -0.93
N TRP A 220 -34.43 -1.02 -0.97
CA TRP A 220 -35.44 -2.07 -1.09
C TRP A 220 -36.40 -2.06 0.12
N ALA A 221 -35.88 -2.00 1.34
CA ALA A 221 -36.71 -1.98 2.55
C ALA A 221 -37.63 -0.76 2.59
N LEU A 222 -37.13 0.43 2.24
CA LEU A 222 -37.94 1.64 2.16
C LEU A 222 -39.04 1.54 1.07
N ALA A 223 -38.70 1.00 -0.10
CA ALA A 223 -39.68 0.76 -1.17
C ALA A 223 -40.76 -0.21 -0.77
N MET A 224 -40.41 -1.30 -0.06
CA MET A 224 -41.38 -2.27 0.45
C MET A 224 -42.31 -1.70 1.50
N VAL A 225 -41.80 -0.89 2.44
CA VAL A 225 -42.62 -0.19 3.45
C VAL A 225 -43.63 0.74 2.76
N LEU A 226 -43.15 1.53 1.80
CA LEU A 226 -44.03 2.43 1.02
C LEU A 226 -45.11 1.67 0.27
N LEU A 227 -44.73 0.57 -0.39
CA LEU A 227 -45.68 -0.29 -1.13
C LEU A 227 -46.75 -0.86 -0.20
N VAL A 228 -46.39 -1.37 0.99
CA VAL A 228 -47.36 -1.88 2.00
C VAL A 228 -48.34 -0.77 2.43
N ILE A 229 -47.83 0.43 2.69
CA ILE A 229 -48.69 1.59 3.04
C ILE A 229 -49.67 1.88 1.93
N ILE A 230 -49.21 1.94 0.66
CA ILE A 230 -50.09 2.22 -0.50
C ILE A 230 -51.16 1.15 -0.64
N VAL A 231 -50.80 -0.14 -0.57
CA VAL A 231 -51.75 -1.25 -0.63
C VAL A 231 -52.77 -1.21 0.49
N PHE A 232 -52.35 -0.92 1.71
CA PHE A 232 -53.23 -0.75 2.86
C PHE A 232 -54.23 0.40 2.65
N LEU A 233 -53.79 1.56 2.16
CA LEU A 233 -54.65 2.71 1.88
C LEU A 233 -55.69 2.42 0.77
N ILE A 234 -55.29 1.70 -0.29
CA ILE A 234 -56.20 1.29 -1.37
C ILE A 234 -57.23 0.28 -0.84
N GLY A 235 -56.80 -0.71 -0.07
CA GLY A 235 -57.68 -1.71 0.52
C GLY A 235 -58.72 -1.09 1.51
N ARG A 236 -58.27 -0.06 2.25
CA ARG A 236 -59.15 0.67 3.17
C ARG A 236 -60.22 1.50 2.40
N LYS A 237 -59.90 2.10 1.27
CA LYS A 237 -60.83 2.84 0.44
C LYS A 237 -61.91 1.95 -0.16
N ARG A 238 -61.57 0.69 -0.60
CA ARG A 238 -62.53 -0.25 -1.14
C ARG A 238 -63.56 -0.74 -0.10
N ARG A 239 -63.16 -0.96 1.16
CA ARG A 239 -64.12 -1.35 2.21
C ARG A 239 -65.14 -0.28 2.55
N GLY A 240 -64.82 1.00 2.38
CA GLY A 240 -65.75 2.10 2.63
C GLY A 240 -66.76 2.34 1.53
N THR A 241 -66.61 1.74 0.33
CA THR A 241 -67.55 1.85 -0.78
C THR A 241 -68.54 0.68 -0.89
N ASP A 242 -68.32 -0.39 -0.13
CA ASP A 242 -69.24 -1.56 -0.12
C ASP A 242 -70.28 -1.48 1.03
N GLU A 243 -70.23 -0.45 1.91
CA GLU A 243 -71.15 -0.23 3.00
C GLU A 243 -72.17 0.93 2.73
N THR A 244 -72.28 1.47 1.53
CA THR A 244 -73.24 2.46 1.09
C THR A 244 -74.13 1.94 -0.03
#